data_138c0dfd3be3d94f80c7c373d6d7018e
#
_entry.id   138c0dfd3be3d94f80c7c373d6d7018e
#
_cell.length_a   1.000
_cell.length_b   1.000
_cell.length_c   1.000
_cell.angle_alpha   90.00
_cell.angle_beta   90.00
_cell.angle_gamma   90.00
#
_symmetry.space_group_name_H-M   'P 1'
#
loop_
_entity.id
_entity.type
_entity.pdbx_description
1 polymer ?
#
loop_
_entity_poly.entity_id
_entity_poly.type
_entity_poly.pdbx_seq_one_letter_code
_entity_poly.pdbx_strand_id
1 'polypeptide(L)'
;ELSQGCDGILSALTDKLDEETIQKLPDSVKILSNFAVGFGNIDLEAAKKKNIAVTNTPEVLTDATAEIGILLILGACRRASEGIDGARASDWKWSADYLIGKQLTGTRLGILGMGRIGQKIAKVAKSLGMIIHYHNRSKLSEDKAQGATYHDNLKSLLSVSDVLSVCCPASKETINPVSYTHLTLPTKCW
;
A
#
# COMPACT_ATOMS: atom_id res chain seq x y z
N GLU A 1 23.88 -4.98 24.18
CA GLU A 1 25.13 -5.76 24.28
C GLU A 1 25.67 -6.15 22.89
N LEU A 2 24.84 -6.65 21.97
CA LEU A 2 25.28 -7.11 20.62
C LEU A 2 25.84 -6.00 19.72
N SER A 3 25.55 -4.74 19.98
CA SER A 3 26.02 -3.60 19.17
C SER A 3 27.35 -3.00 19.67
N GLN A 4 27.93 -3.52 20.76
CA GLN A 4 29.22 -3.03 21.28
C GLN A 4 30.35 -3.29 20.30
N GLY A 5 31.10 -2.25 19.94
CA GLY A 5 32.22 -2.32 19.00
C GLY A 5 31.82 -2.42 17.52
N CYS A 6 30.53 -2.29 17.20
CA CYS A 6 30.05 -2.23 15.82
C CYS A 6 30.02 -0.78 15.31
N ASP A 7 30.41 -0.59 14.03
CA ASP A 7 30.31 0.70 13.34
C ASP A 7 28.96 0.86 12.63
N GLY A 8 28.28 -0.24 12.32
CA GLY A 8 26.99 -0.26 11.63
C GLY A 8 26.08 -1.39 12.07
N ILE A 9 24.77 -1.19 11.91
CA ILE A 9 23.74 -2.17 12.22
C ILE A 9 22.88 -2.38 10.99
N LEU A 10 22.70 -3.65 10.59
CA LEU A 10 21.68 -4.07 9.63
C LEU A 10 20.42 -4.43 10.42
N SER A 11 19.32 -3.72 10.15
CA SER A 11 18.02 -3.92 10.79
C SER A 11 16.96 -4.40 9.79
N ALA A 12 15.95 -5.09 10.29
CA ALA A 12 14.76 -5.45 9.55
C ALA A 12 13.57 -4.56 9.94
N LEU A 13 12.49 -4.60 9.16
CA LEU A 13 11.28 -3.82 9.43
C LEU A 13 10.61 -4.15 10.77
N THR A 14 10.86 -5.36 11.29
CA THR A 14 10.36 -5.84 12.58
C THR A 14 11.14 -5.30 13.78
N ASP A 15 12.34 -4.75 13.56
CA ASP A 15 13.17 -4.21 14.62
C ASP A 15 12.72 -2.81 15.00
N LYS A 16 12.28 -2.62 16.23
CA LYS A 16 11.85 -1.33 16.74
C LYS A 16 13.05 -0.50 17.16
N LEU A 17 13.42 0.49 16.34
CA LEU A 17 14.49 1.44 16.57
C LEU A 17 13.89 2.82 16.92
N ASP A 18 13.16 2.86 18.03
CA ASP A 18 12.59 4.09 18.59
C ASP A 18 13.67 4.97 19.27
N GLU A 19 13.27 6.15 19.73
CA GLU A 19 14.18 7.11 20.38
C GLU A 19 14.93 6.46 21.55
N GLU A 20 14.26 5.70 22.40
CA GLU A 20 14.87 5.04 23.56
C GLU A 20 15.96 4.04 23.14
N THR A 21 15.65 3.22 22.12
CA THR A 21 16.60 2.23 21.59
C THR A 21 17.81 2.90 20.95
N ILE A 22 17.58 3.93 20.12
CA ILE A 22 18.66 4.66 19.45
C ILE A 22 19.58 5.36 20.45
N GLN A 23 19.02 5.95 21.52
CA GLN A 23 19.81 6.61 22.56
C GLN A 23 20.77 5.64 23.28
N LYS A 24 20.39 4.36 23.40
CA LYS A 24 21.20 3.31 24.02
C LYS A 24 22.28 2.72 23.10
N LEU A 25 22.27 3.05 21.81
CA LEU A 25 23.31 2.56 20.89
C LEU A 25 24.68 3.14 21.26
N PRO A 26 25.75 2.36 21.12
CA PRO A 26 27.13 2.84 21.34
C PRO A 26 27.48 3.98 20.37
N ASP A 27 28.37 4.87 20.78
CA ASP A 27 28.85 5.97 19.94
C ASP A 27 29.68 5.50 18.73
N SER A 28 30.12 4.24 18.75
CA SER A 28 30.77 3.60 17.60
C SER A 28 29.86 3.43 16.42
N VAL A 29 28.53 3.27 16.63
CA VAL A 29 27.53 3.07 15.56
C VAL A 29 27.36 4.36 14.76
N LYS A 30 27.67 4.30 13.46
CA LYS A 30 27.60 5.44 12.52
C LYS A 30 26.47 5.28 11.49
N ILE A 31 25.96 4.05 11.28
CA ILE A 31 24.95 3.77 10.25
C ILE A 31 23.97 2.70 10.71
N LEU A 32 22.68 2.95 10.41
CA LEU A 32 21.59 1.97 10.47
C LEU A 32 21.16 1.67 9.03
N SER A 33 21.40 0.47 8.56
CA SER A 33 20.98 0.01 7.23
C SER A 33 19.71 -0.83 7.35
N ASN A 34 18.57 -0.27 6.96
CA ASN A 34 17.29 -0.96 7.08
C ASN A 34 17.04 -1.87 5.88
N PHE A 35 16.94 -3.16 6.10
CA PHE A 35 16.56 -4.13 5.07
C PHE A 35 15.04 -4.07 4.81
N ALA A 36 14.58 -2.91 4.35
CA ALA A 36 13.20 -2.63 4.01
C ALA A 36 13.10 -1.40 3.10
N VAL A 37 11.99 -1.26 2.40
CA VAL A 37 11.63 -0.02 1.66
C VAL A 37 11.10 1.04 2.63
N GLY A 38 10.23 0.63 3.56
CA GLY A 38 9.75 1.49 4.63
C GLY A 38 10.79 1.69 5.74
N PHE A 39 10.68 2.77 6.47
CA PHE A 39 11.55 3.11 7.60
C PHE A 39 10.76 3.59 8.83
N GLY A 40 9.45 3.28 8.89
CA GLY A 40 8.59 3.66 10.02
C GLY A 40 8.94 2.98 11.34
N ASN A 41 9.83 1.98 11.32
CA ASN A 41 10.40 1.31 12.48
C ASN A 41 11.60 2.05 13.10
N ILE A 42 12.08 3.13 12.46
CA ILE A 42 13.28 3.89 12.89
C ILE A 42 12.88 5.33 13.20
N ASP A 43 13.23 5.82 14.37
CA ASP A 43 13.12 7.24 14.70
C ASP A 43 14.26 8.03 14.04
N LEU A 44 13.95 8.66 12.91
CA LEU A 44 14.92 9.43 12.12
C LEU A 44 15.45 10.64 12.86
N GLU A 45 14.65 11.30 13.70
CA GLU A 45 15.08 12.47 14.45
C GLU A 45 16.08 12.07 15.57
N ALA A 46 15.83 10.95 16.24
CA ALA A 46 16.75 10.41 17.22
C ALA A 46 18.09 9.98 16.58
N ALA A 47 18.02 9.30 15.41
CA ALA A 47 19.21 8.92 14.66
C ALA A 47 20.03 10.15 14.23
N LYS A 48 19.37 11.20 13.74
CA LYS A 48 19.99 12.46 13.36
C LYS A 48 20.67 13.16 14.55
N LYS A 49 20.02 13.20 15.72
CA LYS A 49 20.60 13.77 16.95
C LYS A 49 21.88 13.06 17.37
N LYS A 50 21.99 11.75 17.13
CA LYS A 50 23.20 10.94 17.39
C LYS A 50 24.20 10.92 16.22
N ASN A 51 23.96 11.67 15.14
CA ASN A 51 24.77 11.65 13.91
C ASN A 51 24.88 10.24 13.28
N ILE A 52 23.83 9.44 13.38
CA ILE A 52 23.75 8.11 12.77
C ILE A 52 23.07 8.25 11.40
N ALA A 53 23.73 7.81 10.33
CA ALA A 53 23.14 7.75 9.00
C ALA A 53 22.10 6.62 8.95
N VAL A 54 20.97 6.87 8.26
CA VAL A 54 19.94 5.84 8.03
C VAL A 54 19.81 5.60 6.54
N THR A 55 19.87 4.33 6.14
CA THR A 55 19.68 3.89 4.75
C THR A 55 18.56 2.85 4.66
N ASN A 56 17.98 2.72 3.48
CA ASN A 56 16.93 1.73 3.19
C ASN A 56 17.15 1.14 1.79
N THR A 57 16.30 0.18 1.38
CA THR A 57 16.35 -0.49 0.07
C THR A 57 15.15 -0.07 -0.81
N PRO A 58 15.16 1.14 -1.39
CA PRO A 58 14.05 1.60 -2.24
C PRO A 58 13.98 0.81 -3.55
N GLU A 59 12.79 0.78 -4.17
CA GLU A 59 12.50 0.27 -5.52
C GLU A 59 12.49 -1.25 -5.72
N VAL A 60 13.28 -2.01 -4.97
CA VAL A 60 13.51 -3.46 -5.18
C VAL A 60 12.25 -4.34 -5.14
N LEU A 61 11.16 -3.88 -4.53
CA LEU A 61 9.91 -4.65 -4.42
C LEU A 61 8.68 -3.95 -5.04
N THR A 62 8.90 -2.88 -5.82
CA THR A 62 7.80 -2.09 -6.38
C THR A 62 6.86 -2.93 -7.24
N ASP A 63 7.40 -3.75 -8.13
CA ASP A 63 6.60 -4.58 -9.04
C ASP A 63 5.88 -5.71 -8.27
N ALA A 64 6.59 -6.44 -7.41
CA ALA A 64 5.99 -7.50 -6.60
C ALA A 64 4.85 -6.99 -5.69
N THR A 65 5.02 -5.82 -5.08
CA THR A 65 3.96 -5.21 -4.26
C THR A 65 2.77 -4.78 -5.11
N ALA A 66 3.01 -4.24 -6.31
CA ALA A 66 1.94 -3.86 -7.23
C ALA A 66 1.16 -5.08 -7.73
N GLU A 67 1.82 -6.21 -7.99
CA GLU A 67 1.19 -7.48 -8.36
C GLU A 67 0.23 -7.98 -7.28
N ILE A 68 0.62 -7.93 -6.00
CA ILE A 68 -0.28 -8.23 -4.88
C ILE A 68 -1.45 -7.24 -4.84
N GLY A 69 -1.20 -5.94 -5.08
CA GLY A 69 -2.26 -4.94 -5.18
C GLY A 69 -3.30 -5.30 -6.26
N ILE A 70 -2.86 -5.70 -7.44
CA ILE A 70 -3.73 -6.14 -8.53
C ILE A 70 -4.46 -7.45 -8.17
N LEU A 71 -3.76 -8.42 -7.58
CA LEU A 71 -4.39 -9.66 -7.10
C LEU A 71 -5.53 -9.37 -6.12
N LEU A 72 -5.34 -8.47 -5.18
CA LEU A 72 -6.36 -8.09 -4.21
C LEU A 72 -7.55 -7.37 -4.86
N ILE A 73 -7.31 -6.48 -5.84
CA ILE A 73 -8.37 -5.80 -6.60
C ILE A 73 -9.20 -6.82 -7.37
N LEU A 74 -8.55 -7.72 -8.11
CA LEU A 74 -9.22 -8.80 -8.84
C LEU A 74 -9.96 -9.72 -7.88
N GLY A 75 -9.31 -10.14 -6.80
CA GLY A 75 -9.88 -11.03 -5.80
C GLY A 75 -11.13 -10.47 -5.14
N ALA A 76 -11.12 -9.19 -4.77
CA ALA A 76 -12.28 -8.50 -4.20
C ALA A 76 -13.42 -8.37 -5.22
N CYS A 77 -13.12 -7.89 -6.44
CA CYS A 77 -14.13 -7.72 -7.48
C CYS A 77 -14.72 -9.04 -7.95
N ARG A 78 -13.95 -10.12 -7.98
CA ARG A 78 -14.39 -11.45 -8.48
C ARG A 78 -14.77 -12.42 -7.36
N ARG A 79 -14.85 -11.96 -6.10
CA ARG A 79 -15.21 -12.79 -4.94
C ARG A 79 -14.36 -14.07 -4.83
N ALA A 80 -13.02 -13.91 -5.04
CA ALA A 80 -12.11 -15.04 -5.18
C ALA A 80 -12.04 -15.91 -3.91
N SER A 81 -12.08 -15.31 -2.71
CA SER A 81 -12.09 -16.07 -1.45
C SER A 81 -13.28 -17.02 -1.38
N GLU A 82 -14.47 -16.48 -1.61
CA GLU A 82 -15.72 -17.28 -1.62
C GLU A 82 -15.69 -18.35 -2.71
N GLY A 83 -15.11 -18.05 -3.88
CA GLY A 83 -14.91 -19.01 -4.95
C GLY A 83 -13.98 -20.15 -4.58
N ILE A 84 -12.88 -19.85 -3.89
CA ILE A 84 -11.93 -20.86 -3.39
C ILE A 84 -12.59 -21.75 -2.33
N ASP A 85 -13.32 -21.14 -1.40
CA ASP A 85 -14.02 -21.89 -0.35
C ASP A 85 -15.11 -22.79 -0.97
N GLY A 86 -15.89 -22.26 -1.91
CA GLY A 86 -16.87 -23.04 -2.65
C GLY A 86 -16.27 -24.19 -3.45
N ALA A 87 -15.13 -23.96 -4.12
CA ALA A 87 -14.44 -25.02 -4.87
C ALA A 87 -13.87 -26.15 -3.99
N ARG A 88 -13.59 -25.86 -2.71
CA ARG A 88 -13.16 -26.84 -1.72
C ARG A 88 -14.29 -27.58 -1.03
N ALA A 89 -15.49 -27.03 -1.10
CA ALA A 89 -16.67 -27.67 -0.50
C ALA A 89 -17.07 -28.90 -1.28
N SER A 90 -17.43 -29.98 -0.59
CA SER A 90 -17.85 -31.24 -1.21
C SER A 90 -19.25 -31.17 -1.85
N ASP A 91 -20.03 -30.16 -1.50
CA ASP A 91 -21.42 -29.96 -1.91
C ASP A 91 -21.60 -28.77 -2.88
N TRP A 92 -20.53 -28.32 -3.53
CA TRP A 92 -20.57 -27.22 -4.49
C TRP A 92 -21.61 -27.47 -5.60
N LYS A 93 -22.45 -26.48 -5.81
CA LYS A 93 -23.49 -26.50 -6.85
C LYS A 93 -23.38 -25.26 -7.72
N TRP A 94 -23.45 -25.45 -9.03
CA TRP A 94 -23.53 -24.35 -9.97
C TRP A 94 -24.93 -23.73 -10.00
N SER A 95 -24.99 -22.39 -10.05
CA SER A 95 -26.18 -21.63 -10.41
C SER A 95 -25.79 -20.41 -11.23
N ALA A 96 -26.69 -19.84 -12.00
CA ALA A 96 -26.44 -18.70 -12.89
C ALA A 96 -26.06 -17.42 -12.11
N ASP A 97 -26.48 -17.32 -10.87
CA ASP A 97 -26.20 -16.20 -9.93
C ASP A 97 -25.07 -16.49 -8.94
N TYR A 98 -24.44 -17.68 -9.03
CA TYR A 98 -23.37 -18.06 -8.12
C TYR A 98 -22.14 -17.20 -8.35
N LEU A 99 -21.67 -16.55 -7.29
CA LEU A 99 -20.48 -15.69 -7.26
C LEU A 99 -20.50 -14.56 -8.30
N ILE A 100 -21.66 -13.97 -8.56
CA ILE A 100 -21.74 -12.74 -9.36
C ILE A 100 -20.86 -11.68 -8.68
N GLY A 101 -19.81 -11.26 -9.37
CA GLY A 101 -18.88 -10.25 -8.94
C GLY A 101 -18.98 -8.97 -9.75
N LYS A 102 -18.10 -8.02 -9.49
CA LYS A 102 -18.00 -6.77 -10.24
C LYS A 102 -17.01 -6.91 -11.40
N GLN A 103 -17.43 -6.54 -12.60
CA GLN A 103 -16.54 -6.46 -13.76
C GLN A 103 -15.60 -5.26 -13.61
N LEU A 104 -14.33 -5.41 -14.00
CA LEU A 104 -13.36 -4.33 -13.87
C LEU A 104 -13.44 -3.30 -14.98
N THR A 105 -13.73 -3.74 -16.21
CA THR A 105 -13.84 -2.84 -17.37
C THR A 105 -14.88 -1.75 -17.11
N GLY A 106 -14.48 -0.49 -17.27
CA GLY A 106 -15.33 0.68 -16.99
C GLY A 106 -15.47 1.03 -15.50
N THR A 107 -14.92 0.23 -14.59
CA THR A 107 -14.95 0.49 -13.15
C THR A 107 -13.86 1.52 -12.79
N ARG A 108 -14.17 2.42 -11.86
CA ARG A 108 -13.28 3.50 -11.44
C ARG A 108 -12.43 3.04 -10.25
N LEU A 109 -11.11 2.98 -10.46
CA LEU A 109 -10.13 2.70 -9.42
C LEU A 109 -9.61 4.02 -8.85
N GLY A 110 -9.90 4.27 -7.59
CA GLY A 110 -9.28 5.34 -6.81
C GLY A 110 -7.95 4.86 -6.22
N ILE A 111 -6.90 5.64 -6.37
CA ILE A 111 -5.58 5.37 -5.78
C ILE A 111 -5.23 6.50 -4.81
N LEU A 112 -5.21 6.19 -3.52
CA LEU A 112 -4.72 7.09 -2.49
C LEU A 112 -3.21 6.87 -2.33
N GLY A 113 -2.41 7.81 -2.81
CA GLY A 113 -0.96 7.67 -2.82
C GLY A 113 -0.42 7.05 -4.12
N MET A 114 -0.57 7.73 -5.27
CA MET A 114 -0.04 7.27 -6.56
C MET A 114 1.47 7.55 -6.68
N GLY A 115 2.26 6.92 -5.77
CA GLY A 115 3.71 6.84 -5.80
C GLY A 115 4.19 5.74 -6.75
N ARG A 116 5.40 5.18 -6.54
CA ARG A 116 5.97 4.12 -7.39
C ARG A 116 5.03 2.92 -7.53
N ILE A 117 4.55 2.37 -6.41
CA ILE A 117 3.63 1.22 -6.37
C ILE A 117 2.30 1.60 -7.01
N GLY A 118 1.69 2.73 -6.62
CA GLY A 118 0.41 3.18 -7.14
C GLY A 118 0.43 3.40 -8.66
N GLN A 119 1.52 3.91 -9.23
CA GLN A 119 1.70 4.07 -10.68
C GLN A 119 1.77 2.72 -11.41
N LYS A 120 2.42 1.70 -10.82
CA LYS A 120 2.44 0.34 -11.37
C LYS A 120 1.06 -0.32 -11.33
N ILE A 121 0.34 -0.18 -10.21
CA ILE A 121 -1.06 -0.64 -10.09
C ILE A 121 -1.92 0.06 -11.14
N ALA A 122 -1.82 1.39 -11.27
CA ALA A 122 -2.57 2.16 -12.25
C ALA A 122 -2.35 1.66 -13.68
N LYS A 123 -1.09 1.40 -14.05
CA LYS A 123 -0.72 0.89 -15.38
C LYS A 123 -1.40 -0.45 -15.69
N VAL A 124 -1.34 -1.41 -14.76
CA VAL A 124 -1.95 -2.74 -14.96
C VAL A 124 -3.47 -2.66 -14.92
N ALA A 125 -4.05 -1.92 -13.96
CA ALA A 125 -5.49 -1.74 -13.85
C ALA A 125 -6.09 -1.08 -15.10
N LYS A 126 -5.38 -0.11 -15.71
CA LYS A 126 -5.77 0.49 -16.98
C LYS A 126 -5.80 -0.54 -18.12
N SER A 127 -4.86 -1.48 -18.16
CA SER A 127 -4.87 -2.58 -19.14
C SER A 127 -6.04 -3.54 -18.96
N LEU A 128 -6.60 -3.62 -17.74
CA LEU A 128 -7.83 -4.34 -17.43
C LEU A 128 -9.12 -3.52 -17.72
N GLY A 129 -8.97 -2.34 -18.34
CA GLY A 129 -10.09 -1.48 -18.73
C GLY A 129 -10.64 -0.61 -17.59
N MET A 130 -9.93 -0.47 -16.48
CA MET A 130 -10.35 0.42 -15.38
C MET A 130 -10.03 1.88 -15.69
N ILE A 131 -10.85 2.79 -15.15
CA ILE A 131 -10.67 4.24 -15.21
C ILE A 131 -9.92 4.67 -13.94
N ILE A 132 -8.79 5.32 -14.09
CA ILE A 132 -7.90 5.63 -12.96
C ILE A 132 -8.15 7.03 -12.42
N HIS A 133 -8.41 7.13 -11.13
CA HIS A 133 -8.49 8.34 -10.34
C HIS A 133 -7.45 8.27 -9.22
N TYR A 134 -6.87 9.41 -8.81
CA TYR A 134 -5.90 9.40 -7.74
C TYR A 134 -5.91 10.68 -6.90
N HIS A 135 -5.44 10.56 -5.66
CA HIS A 135 -5.12 11.67 -4.79
C HIS A 135 -3.71 11.52 -4.23
N ASN A 136 -2.93 12.58 -4.32
CA ASN A 136 -1.62 12.76 -3.71
C ASN A 136 -1.58 14.14 -3.06
N ARG A 137 -0.63 14.37 -2.15
CA ARG A 137 -0.33 15.71 -1.62
C ARG A 137 0.01 16.72 -2.71
N SER A 138 0.60 16.25 -3.81
CA SER A 138 0.91 17.06 -5.00
C SER A 138 0.48 16.34 -6.26
N LYS A 139 -0.06 17.08 -7.23
CA LYS A 139 -0.42 16.55 -8.54
C LYS A 139 0.84 16.01 -9.26
N LEU A 140 0.71 14.84 -9.87
CA LEU A 140 1.77 14.27 -10.71
C LEU A 140 1.90 15.01 -12.04
N SER A 141 3.08 14.95 -12.65
CA SER A 141 3.29 15.32 -14.05
C SER A 141 2.48 14.40 -14.98
N GLU A 142 2.17 14.86 -16.19
CA GLU A 142 1.31 14.12 -17.12
C GLU A 142 1.88 12.75 -17.51
N ASP A 143 3.19 12.66 -17.70
CA ASP A 143 3.89 11.40 -17.97
C ASP A 143 3.73 10.38 -16.84
N LYS A 144 3.81 10.81 -15.58
CA LYS A 144 3.62 9.97 -14.39
C LYS A 144 2.16 9.66 -14.12
N ALA A 145 1.27 10.60 -14.38
CA ALA A 145 -0.17 10.41 -14.22
C ALA A 145 -0.75 9.44 -15.27
N GLN A 146 -0.12 9.29 -16.43
CA GLN A 146 -0.51 8.37 -17.51
C GLN A 146 -2.01 8.43 -17.87
N GLY A 147 -2.58 9.64 -17.85
CA GLY A 147 -3.99 9.89 -18.13
C GLY A 147 -4.94 9.59 -16.96
N ALA A 148 -4.44 9.41 -15.75
CA ALA A 148 -5.27 9.31 -14.54
C ALA A 148 -5.81 10.68 -14.11
N THR A 149 -7.03 10.72 -13.59
CA THR A 149 -7.67 11.93 -13.10
C THR A 149 -7.22 12.25 -11.69
N TYR A 150 -6.65 13.44 -11.48
CA TYR A 150 -6.24 13.93 -10.16
C TYR A 150 -7.44 14.46 -9.37
N HIS A 151 -7.45 14.19 -8.06
CA HIS A 151 -8.35 14.76 -7.08
C HIS A 151 -7.55 15.52 -6.02
N ASP A 152 -7.98 16.74 -5.71
CA ASP A 152 -7.30 17.65 -4.78
C ASP A 152 -7.49 17.26 -3.31
N ASN A 153 -8.48 16.42 -3.01
CA ASN A 153 -8.74 15.91 -1.67
C ASN A 153 -9.30 14.48 -1.70
N LEU A 154 -9.18 13.80 -0.55
CA LEU A 154 -9.62 12.42 -0.39
C LEU A 154 -11.13 12.24 -0.61
N LYS A 155 -11.95 13.18 -0.12
CA LYS A 155 -13.42 13.10 -0.26
C LYS A 155 -13.86 13.09 -1.72
N SER A 156 -13.24 13.93 -2.54
CA SER A 156 -13.49 13.96 -3.99
C SER A 156 -13.06 12.65 -4.67
N LEU A 157 -11.94 12.05 -4.26
CA LEU A 157 -11.52 10.75 -4.77
C LEU A 157 -12.52 9.66 -4.39
N LEU A 158 -12.92 9.59 -3.12
CA LEU A 158 -13.83 8.57 -2.61
C LEU A 158 -15.21 8.63 -3.28
N SER A 159 -15.73 9.83 -3.55
CA SER A 159 -17.06 10.01 -4.15
C SER A 159 -17.19 9.43 -5.56
N VAL A 160 -16.09 9.23 -6.26
CA VAL A 160 -16.08 8.69 -7.63
C VAL A 160 -15.53 7.26 -7.70
N SER A 161 -14.89 6.77 -6.64
CA SER A 161 -14.22 5.47 -6.66
C SER A 161 -15.20 4.32 -6.46
N ASP A 162 -15.15 3.34 -7.34
CA ASP A 162 -15.84 2.07 -7.19
C ASP A 162 -14.98 1.06 -6.40
N VAL A 163 -13.67 1.16 -6.55
CA VAL A 163 -12.65 0.39 -5.85
C VAL A 163 -11.58 1.35 -5.37
N LEU A 164 -11.07 1.19 -4.16
CA LEU A 164 -10.02 2.02 -3.61
C LEU A 164 -8.77 1.20 -3.32
N SER A 165 -7.62 1.66 -3.81
CA SER A 165 -6.29 1.15 -3.46
C SER A 165 -5.56 2.19 -2.61
N VAL A 166 -5.16 1.81 -1.39
CA VAL A 166 -4.42 2.68 -0.46
C VAL A 166 -2.95 2.32 -0.54
N CYS A 167 -2.14 3.21 -1.13
CA CYS A 167 -0.69 3.04 -1.36
C CYS A 167 0.14 4.16 -0.73
N CYS A 168 -0.47 5.03 0.07
CA CYS A 168 0.24 6.10 0.76
C CYS A 168 1.05 5.54 1.94
N PRO A 169 2.20 6.14 2.29
CA PRO A 169 2.95 5.79 3.48
C PRO A 169 2.12 6.04 4.75
N ALA A 170 2.32 5.21 5.78
CA ALA A 170 1.73 5.45 7.09
C ALA A 170 2.38 6.69 7.73
N SER A 171 1.58 7.64 8.15
CA SER A 171 1.98 8.86 8.88
C SER A 171 0.87 9.25 9.85
N LYS A 172 1.12 10.23 10.72
CA LYS A 172 0.07 10.76 11.61
C LYS A 172 -1.18 11.24 10.85
N GLU A 173 -1.00 11.73 9.62
CA GLU A 173 -2.07 12.23 8.74
C GLU A 173 -2.77 11.11 7.96
N THR A 174 -2.11 9.97 7.77
CA THR A 174 -2.60 8.84 6.97
C THR A 174 -2.92 7.59 7.80
N ILE A 175 -2.88 7.69 9.13
CA ILE A 175 -3.40 6.64 10.01
C ILE A 175 -4.93 6.66 9.91
N ASN A 176 -5.53 5.52 9.53
CA ASN A 176 -6.97 5.37 9.31
C ASN A 176 -7.58 6.43 8.38
N PRO A 177 -7.00 6.68 7.19
CA PRO A 177 -7.47 7.73 6.28
C PRO A 177 -8.86 7.43 5.73
N VAL A 178 -9.26 6.16 5.74
CA VAL A 178 -10.56 5.65 5.32
C VAL A 178 -11.13 4.79 6.43
N SER A 179 -12.37 5.05 6.82
CA SER A 179 -13.11 4.30 7.83
C SER A 179 -14.33 3.62 7.21
N TYR A 180 -15.03 2.80 7.98
CA TYR A 180 -16.30 2.19 7.57
C TYR A 180 -17.36 3.19 7.12
N THR A 181 -17.31 4.43 7.58
CA THR A 181 -18.22 5.50 7.12
C THR A 181 -17.96 5.94 5.69
N HIS A 182 -16.79 5.64 5.13
CA HIS A 182 -16.41 5.93 3.75
C HIS A 182 -16.61 4.75 2.80
N LEU A 183 -16.76 3.53 3.35
CA LEU A 183 -16.89 2.30 2.59
C LEU A 183 -18.35 1.85 2.63
N THR A 184 -18.99 1.78 1.48
CA THR A 184 -20.23 0.99 1.37
C THR A 184 -19.83 -0.48 1.30
N LEU A 185 -20.18 -1.25 2.33
CA LEU A 185 -20.10 -2.71 2.23
C LEU A 185 -20.96 -3.16 1.03
N PRO A 186 -20.50 -4.15 0.26
CA PRO A 186 -21.33 -4.71 -0.79
C PRO A 186 -22.66 -5.12 -0.17
N THR A 187 -23.74 -4.46 -0.58
CA THR A 187 -25.08 -4.87 -0.21
C THR A 187 -25.21 -6.30 -0.71
N LYS A 188 -25.54 -7.23 0.19
CA LYS A 188 -25.91 -8.58 -0.25
C LYS A 188 -27.05 -8.42 -1.24
N CYS A 189 -26.77 -8.60 -2.53
CA CYS A 189 -27.82 -8.84 -3.49
C CYS A 189 -28.34 -10.25 -3.17
N TRP A 190 -29.57 -10.30 -2.71
CA TRP A 190 -30.33 -11.53 -2.52
C TRP A 190 -30.69 -12.10 -3.88
#